data_fdc3d817398f83400508dc0107ee2425
#
_entry.id   fdc3d817398f83400508dc0107ee2425
#
_cell.length_a   1.000
_cell.length_b   1.000
_cell.length_c   1.000
_cell.angle_alpha   90.00
_cell.angle_beta   90.00
_cell.angle_gamma   90.00
#
_symmetry.space_group_name_H-M   'P 1'
#
loop_
_entity.id
_entity.type
_entity.pdbx_description
1 polymer ?
#
loop_
_entity_poly.entity_id
_entity_poly.type
_entity_poly.pdbx_seq_one_letter_code
_entity_poly.pdbx_strand_id
1 'polypeptide(L)'
;MSISRRAQEIQASPIRKLKPLADDAKKRGIHIFHLNIGDPDIPTPQPVIEAFRAYHDPILGYGPSQGFDELRQAIADYFRGYGIELTADNVLITIGGSEAIHFSFSVVADPGEEIIIPEPFYTNYNGFATFADVKIVPLPLKVEDGFRLPPTEEIEALITPKTRA
;
A
#
# COMPACT_ATOMS: atom_id res chain seq x y z
N MET A 1 29.36 -4.95 -12.00
CA MET A 1 28.36 -3.91 -11.69
C MET A 1 28.04 -4.01 -10.21
N SER A 2 28.03 -2.90 -9.49
CA SER A 2 27.59 -2.85 -8.08
C SER A 2 26.13 -2.39 -8.03
N ILE A 3 25.33 -2.97 -7.13
CA ILE A 3 23.99 -2.48 -6.84
C ILE A 3 24.07 -1.30 -5.88
N SER A 4 23.04 -0.44 -5.87
CA SER A 4 22.99 0.73 -4.99
C SER A 4 22.92 0.33 -3.50
N ARG A 5 23.34 1.24 -2.60
CA ARG A 5 23.19 1.04 -1.14
C ARG A 5 21.74 0.76 -0.76
N ARG A 6 20.78 1.52 -1.29
CA ARG A 6 19.35 1.30 -1.05
C ARG A 6 18.89 -0.11 -1.44
N ALA A 7 19.36 -0.64 -2.57
CA ALA A 7 19.03 -2.00 -2.98
C ALA A 7 19.67 -3.08 -2.08
N GLN A 8 20.79 -2.76 -1.41
CA GLN A 8 21.41 -3.65 -0.42
C GLN A 8 20.67 -3.63 0.93
N GLU A 9 20.09 -2.50 1.30
CA GLU A 9 19.37 -2.28 2.56
C GLU A 9 17.93 -2.78 2.52
N ILE A 10 17.35 -2.99 1.34
CA ILE A 10 15.97 -3.45 1.18
C ILE A 10 15.78 -4.82 1.83
N GLN A 11 14.82 -4.92 2.72
CA GLN A 11 14.43 -6.21 3.30
C GLN A 11 13.69 -7.06 2.27
N ALA A 12 14.09 -8.33 2.13
CA ALA A 12 13.28 -9.30 1.40
C ALA A 12 11.91 -9.46 2.08
N SER A 13 10.84 -9.47 1.27
CA SER A 13 9.47 -9.61 1.78
C SER A 13 9.35 -10.79 2.76
N PRO A 14 8.95 -10.57 4.02
CA PRO A 14 8.76 -11.64 5.00
C PRO A 14 7.75 -12.69 4.53
N ILE A 15 6.74 -12.27 3.78
CA ILE A 15 5.71 -13.13 3.20
C ILE A 15 6.35 -14.13 2.22
N ARG A 16 7.26 -13.66 1.37
CA ARG A 16 7.90 -14.49 0.34
C ARG A 16 8.99 -15.41 0.89
N LYS A 17 9.57 -15.10 2.05
CA LYS A 17 10.55 -15.99 2.71
C LYS A 17 9.97 -17.36 3.05
N LEU A 18 8.66 -17.46 3.28
CA LEU A 18 7.98 -18.71 3.60
C LEU A 18 7.69 -19.58 2.37
N LYS A 19 7.72 -18.99 1.17
CA LYS A 19 7.35 -19.70 -0.07
C LYS A 19 8.18 -20.97 -0.30
N PRO A 20 9.52 -20.97 -0.21
CA PRO A 20 10.32 -22.19 -0.42
C PRO A 20 9.96 -23.31 0.56
N LEU A 21 9.68 -22.98 1.82
CA LEU A 21 9.29 -23.95 2.85
C LEU A 21 7.90 -24.54 2.54
N ALA A 22 6.96 -23.72 2.12
CA ALA A 22 5.64 -24.19 1.72
C ALA A 22 5.70 -25.07 0.46
N ASP A 23 6.50 -24.68 -0.54
CA ASP A 23 6.68 -25.46 -1.77
C ASP A 23 7.31 -26.84 -1.48
N ASP A 24 8.29 -26.92 -0.57
CA ASP A 24 8.90 -28.20 -0.16
C ASP A 24 7.90 -29.08 0.61
N ALA A 25 7.14 -28.51 1.53
CA ALA A 25 6.10 -29.22 2.25
C ALA A 25 5.02 -29.78 1.29
N LYS A 26 4.60 -28.99 0.31
CA LYS A 26 3.64 -29.44 -0.73
C LYS A 26 4.20 -30.60 -1.56
N LYS A 27 5.48 -30.59 -1.92
CA LYS A 27 6.14 -31.72 -2.63
C LYS A 27 6.11 -33.01 -1.81
N ARG A 28 6.09 -32.92 -0.49
CA ARG A 28 5.96 -34.06 0.44
C ARG A 28 4.52 -34.47 0.70
N GLY A 29 3.53 -33.86 -0.01
CA GLY A 29 2.12 -34.16 0.13
C GLY A 29 1.44 -33.48 1.33
N ILE A 30 2.11 -32.52 2.00
CA ILE A 30 1.56 -31.81 3.14
C ILE A 30 0.65 -30.68 2.63
N HIS A 31 -0.59 -30.64 3.12
CA HIS A 31 -1.49 -29.53 2.84
C HIS A 31 -1.07 -28.29 3.64
N ILE A 32 -0.94 -27.15 2.95
CA ILE A 32 -0.53 -25.86 3.56
C ILE A 32 -1.70 -24.89 3.50
N PHE A 33 -2.10 -24.37 4.66
CA PHE A 33 -3.02 -23.26 4.78
C PHE A 33 -2.25 -21.95 4.74
N HIS A 34 -2.49 -21.14 3.69
CA HIS A 34 -1.79 -19.88 3.47
C HIS A 34 -2.48 -18.74 4.24
N LEU A 35 -2.14 -18.54 5.52
CA LEU A 35 -2.64 -17.44 6.34
C LEU A 35 -1.76 -16.18 6.30
N ASN A 36 -0.69 -16.22 5.52
CA ASN A 36 0.30 -15.14 5.39
C ASN A 36 0.05 -14.26 4.14
N ILE A 37 -0.98 -14.55 3.37
CA ILE A 37 -1.33 -13.82 2.15
C ILE A 37 -2.78 -13.36 2.30
N GLY A 38 -3.01 -12.05 2.17
CA GLY A 38 -4.35 -11.47 2.13
C GLY A 38 -4.91 -11.52 0.72
N ASP A 39 -5.26 -12.73 0.25
CA ASP A 39 -5.82 -12.94 -1.08
C ASP A 39 -7.37 -12.98 -0.98
N PRO A 40 -8.11 -12.18 -1.77
CA PRO A 40 -9.57 -12.21 -1.77
C PRO A 40 -10.09 -13.61 -2.14
N ASP A 41 -11.01 -14.15 -1.33
CA ASP A 41 -11.66 -15.44 -1.54
C ASP A 41 -13.14 -15.33 -1.96
N ILE A 42 -13.62 -14.09 -2.13
CA ILE A 42 -14.98 -13.82 -2.63
C ILE A 42 -14.95 -13.56 -4.15
N PRO A 43 -15.98 -13.95 -4.89
CA PRO A 43 -16.06 -13.67 -6.32
C PRO A 43 -16.01 -12.17 -6.62
N THR A 44 -15.27 -11.79 -7.65
CA THR A 44 -15.30 -10.41 -8.18
C THR A 44 -16.74 -10.06 -8.59
N PRO A 45 -17.24 -8.86 -8.25
CA PRO A 45 -18.58 -8.45 -8.62
C PRO A 45 -18.83 -8.58 -10.13
N GLN A 46 -19.98 -9.18 -10.47
CA GLN A 46 -20.35 -9.46 -11.86
C GLN A 46 -20.28 -8.22 -12.78
N PRO A 47 -20.73 -7.01 -12.37
CA PRO A 47 -20.62 -5.80 -13.18
C PRO A 47 -19.18 -5.47 -13.60
N VAL A 48 -18.17 -5.74 -12.76
CA VAL A 48 -16.76 -5.52 -13.07
C VAL A 48 -16.30 -6.45 -14.19
N ILE A 49 -16.68 -7.74 -14.11
CA ILE A 49 -16.36 -8.74 -15.13
C ILE A 49 -17.03 -8.40 -16.45
N GLU A 50 -18.30 -7.96 -16.42
CA GLU A 50 -19.07 -7.57 -17.61
C GLU A 50 -18.49 -6.32 -18.27
N ALA A 51 -18.15 -5.29 -17.51
CA ALA A 51 -17.49 -4.08 -18.02
C ALA A 51 -16.16 -4.39 -18.70
N PHE A 52 -15.34 -5.25 -18.08
CA PHE A 52 -14.08 -5.69 -18.68
C PHE A 52 -14.31 -6.46 -20.01
N ARG A 53 -15.28 -7.36 -20.05
CA ARG A 53 -15.62 -8.13 -21.27
C ARG A 53 -16.24 -7.28 -22.38
N ALA A 54 -16.91 -6.20 -22.01
CA ALA A 54 -17.54 -5.26 -22.95
C ALA A 54 -16.55 -4.28 -23.59
N TYR A 55 -15.30 -4.24 -23.11
CA TYR A 55 -14.29 -3.40 -23.72
C TYR A 55 -13.80 -4.00 -25.04
N HIS A 56 -14.04 -3.30 -26.13
CA HIS A 56 -13.76 -3.78 -27.49
C HIS A 56 -12.92 -2.80 -28.33
N ASP A 57 -12.34 -1.77 -27.70
CA ASP A 57 -11.47 -0.86 -28.44
C ASP A 57 -10.26 -1.63 -28.97
N PRO A 58 -10.03 -1.63 -30.29
CA PRO A 58 -8.89 -2.33 -30.89
C PRO A 58 -7.54 -1.68 -30.56
N ILE A 59 -7.56 -0.44 -30.04
CA ILE A 59 -6.36 0.32 -29.72
C ILE A 59 -6.32 0.57 -28.23
N LEU A 60 -5.35 -0.04 -27.54
CA LEU A 60 -5.03 0.26 -26.15
C LEU A 60 -4.06 1.45 -26.10
N GLY A 61 -4.62 2.65 -26.21
CA GLY A 61 -3.88 3.89 -26.16
C GLY A 61 -3.48 4.30 -24.72
N TYR A 62 -2.72 5.38 -24.61
CA TYR A 62 -2.43 5.99 -23.31
C TYR A 62 -3.67 6.68 -22.76
N GLY A 63 -3.90 6.50 -21.46
CA GLY A 63 -4.86 7.30 -20.71
C GLY A 63 -4.24 8.64 -20.24
N PRO A 64 -5.08 9.53 -19.68
CA PRO A 64 -4.60 10.74 -19.01
C PRO A 64 -3.65 10.41 -17.86
N SER A 65 -2.61 11.22 -17.64
CA SER A 65 -1.60 10.96 -16.60
C SER A 65 -2.17 10.92 -15.18
N GLN A 66 -3.27 11.60 -14.92
CA GLN A 66 -3.95 11.63 -13.63
C GLN A 66 -5.01 10.53 -13.50
N GLY A 67 -5.30 9.80 -14.57
CA GLY A 67 -6.41 8.86 -14.68
C GLY A 67 -7.63 9.47 -15.38
N PHE A 68 -8.56 8.61 -15.78
CA PHE A 68 -9.80 9.04 -16.45
C PHE A 68 -10.68 9.87 -15.51
N ASP A 69 -11.24 10.96 -16.03
CA ASP A 69 -12.02 11.91 -15.23
C ASP A 69 -13.25 11.25 -14.60
N GLU A 70 -13.90 10.33 -15.31
CA GLU A 70 -15.06 9.60 -14.80
C GLU A 70 -14.70 8.75 -13.56
N LEU A 71 -13.53 8.11 -13.58
CA LEU A 71 -13.07 7.33 -12.45
C LEU A 71 -12.67 8.23 -11.27
N ARG A 72 -11.98 9.33 -11.54
CA ARG A 72 -11.59 10.31 -10.53
C ARG A 72 -12.82 10.93 -9.85
N GLN A 73 -13.84 11.28 -10.65
CA GLN A 73 -15.10 11.80 -10.12
C GLN A 73 -15.85 10.75 -9.30
N ALA A 74 -15.93 9.50 -9.78
CA ALA A 74 -16.57 8.42 -9.04
C ALA A 74 -15.90 8.16 -7.68
N ILE A 75 -14.56 8.26 -7.61
CA ILE A 75 -13.81 8.15 -6.35
C ILE A 75 -14.11 9.33 -5.41
N ALA A 76 -14.15 10.55 -5.94
CA ALA A 76 -14.51 11.73 -5.15
C ALA A 76 -15.91 11.60 -4.56
N ASP A 77 -16.90 11.16 -5.36
CA ASP A 77 -18.27 10.93 -4.92
C ASP A 77 -18.37 9.82 -3.87
N TYR A 78 -17.61 8.73 -4.03
CA TYR A 78 -17.53 7.65 -3.05
C TYR A 78 -17.05 8.16 -1.69
N PHE A 79 -15.96 8.94 -1.64
CA PHE A 79 -15.44 9.49 -0.39
C PHE A 79 -16.35 10.55 0.24
N ARG A 80 -17.12 11.30 -0.57
CA ARG A 80 -18.15 12.20 -0.06
C ARG A 80 -19.21 11.46 0.76
N GLY A 81 -19.54 10.22 0.39
CA GLY A 81 -20.44 9.35 1.18
C GLY A 81 -19.91 9.03 2.59
N TYR A 82 -18.63 9.23 2.84
CA TYR A 82 -17.98 9.08 4.16
C TYR A 82 -17.67 10.43 4.83
N GLY A 83 -18.19 11.53 4.30
CA GLY A 83 -17.97 12.88 4.86
C GLY A 83 -16.61 13.48 4.51
N ILE A 84 -15.91 12.93 3.50
CA ILE A 84 -14.63 13.45 3.03
C ILE A 84 -14.87 14.22 1.73
N GLU A 85 -14.81 15.53 1.80
CA GLU A 85 -15.06 16.42 0.66
C GLU A 85 -13.85 16.44 -0.28
N LEU A 86 -13.99 15.76 -1.41
CA LEU A 86 -13.00 15.72 -2.48
C LEU A 86 -13.65 16.14 -3.82
N THR A 87 -12.83 16.66 -4.71
CA THR A 87 -13.15 16.83 -6.13
C THR A 87 -12.27 15.89 -6.98
N ALA A 88 -12.59 15.73 -8.25
CA ALA A 88 -11.74 14.96 -9.16
C ALA A 88 -10.28 15.46 -9.17
N ASP A 89 -10.05 16.76 -8.96
CA ASP A 89 -8.69 17.33 -8.93
C ASP A 89 -7.86 16.93 -7.70
N ASN A 90 -8.50 16.38 -6.67
CA ASN A 90 -7.81 15.82 -5.50
C ASN A 90 -7.49 14.33 -5.67
N VAL A 91 -7.81 13.74 -6.81
CA VAL A 91 -7.64 12.31 -7.05
C VAL A 91 -6.63 12.05 -8.15
N LEU A 92 -5.62 11.26 -7.85
CA LEU A 92 -4.64 10.72 -8.79
C LEU A 92 -4.79 9.19 -8.84
N ILE A 93 -4.97 8.65 -10.03
CA ILE A 93 -5.06 7.19 -10.24
C ILE A 93 -3.67 6.60 -10.39
N THR A 94 -3.41 5.53 -9.66
CA THR A 94 -2.15 4.79 -9.68
C THR A 94 -2.37 3.33 -10.08
N ILE A 95 -1.30 2.65 -10.46
CA ILE A 95 -1.31 1.20 -10.70
C ILE A 95 -1.30 0.46 -9.36
N GLY A 96 -2.43 0.53 -8.66
CA GLY A 96 -2.63 -0.09 -7.35
C GLY A 96 -1.99 0.68 -6.18
N GLY A 97 -2.27 0.19 -4.96
CA GLY A 97 -1.86 0.85 -3.71
C GLY A 97 -0.35 0.96 -3.51
N SER A 98 0.45 0.07 -4.11
CA SER A 98 1.92 0.12 -3.98
C SER A 98 2.51 1.38 -4.61
N GLU A 99 2.04 1.76 -5.79
CA GLU A 99 2.47 3.00 -6.45
C GLU A 99 1.96 4.22 -5.68
N ALA A 100 0.70 4.18 -5.20
CA ALA A 100 0.14 5.25 -4.38
C ALA A 100 0.98 5.52 -3.12
N ILE A 101 1.39 4.47 -2.40
CA ILE A 101 2.22 4.59 -1.20
C ILE A 101 3.60 5.16 -1.55
N HIS A 102 4.21 4.66 -2.63
CA HIS A 102 5.52 5.15 -3.06
C HIS A 102 5.48 6.64 -3.45
N PHE A 103 4.46 7.05 -4.19
CA PHE A 103 4.25 8.47 -4.52
C PHE A 103 4.00 9.31 -3.27
N SER A 104 3.15 8.82 -2.35
CA SER A 104 2.88 9.53 -1.10
C SER A 104 4.15 9.78 -0.31
N PHE A 105 5.00 8.76 -0.13
CA PHE A 105 6.27 8.92 0.59
C PHE A 105 7.19 9.93 -0.10
N SER A 106 7.29 9.85 -1.44
CA SER A 106 8.17 10.73 -2.21
C SER A 106 7.68 12.19 -2.28
N VAL A 107 6.37 12.42 -2.08
CA VAL A 107 5.78 13.78 -2.13
C VAL A 107 5.81 14.46 -0.77
N VAL A 108 5.65 13.69 0.32
CA VAL A 108 5.52 14.28 1.67
C VAL A 108 6.84 14.40 2.43
N ALA A 109 7.88 13.64 2.04
CA ALA A 109 9.13 13.58 2.78
C ALA A 109 10.37 13.57 1.86
N ASP A 110 11.38 14.34 2.24
CA ASP A 110 12.71 14.32 1.63
C ASP A 110 13.57 13.17 2.20
N PRO A 111 14.66 12.79 1.52
CA PRO A 111 15.59 11.77 2.01
C PRO A 111 16.06 12.00 3.44
N GLY A 112 15.92 10.98 4.29
CA GLY A 112 16.29 11.00 5.71
C GLY A 112 15.26 11.62 6.65
N GLU A 113 14.10 12.04 6.13
CA GLU A 113 12.96 12.48 6.94
C GLU A 113 12.10 11.32 7.41
N GLU A 114 11.11 11.58 8.27
CA GLU A 114 10.39 10.59 9.05
C GLU A 114 8.89 10.61 8.77
N ILE A 115 8.30 9.41 8.69
CA ILE A 115 6.85 9.20 8.59
C ILE A 115 6.44 8.27 9.73
N ILE A 116 5.43 8.66 10.53
CA ILE A 116 4.87 7.84 11.61
C ILE A 116 3.81 6.92 11.00
N ILE A 117 3.93 5.61 11.25
CA ILE A 117 3.00 4.62 10.74
C ILE A 117 2.53 3.70 11.88
N PRO A 118 1.20 3.55 12.09
CA PRO A 118 0.67 2.59 13.05
C PRO A 118 1.13 1.16 12.74
N GLU A 119 1.65 0.44 13.75
CA GLU A 119 2.12 -0.94 13.65
C GLU A 119 1.20 -1.86 14.48
N PRO A 120 0.75 -3.03 13.95
CA PRO A 120 1.26 -3.70 12.74
C PRO A 120 0.77 -3.06 11.44
N PHE A 121 1.66 -2.97 10.44
CA PHE A 121 1.37 -2.43 9.12
C PHE A 121 1.76 -3.40 8.01
N TYR A 122 1.33 -3.09 6.79
CA TYR A 122 1.70 -3.86 5.61
C TYR A 122 3.21 -3.83 5.37
N THR A 123 3.81 -5.01 5.36
CA THR A 123 5.29 -5.17 5.38
C THR A 123 6.02 -4.48 4.24
N ASN A 124 5.35 -4.25 3.11
CA ASN A 124 5.96 -3.58 1.97
C ASN A 124 6.18 -2.08 2.21
N TYR A 125 5.57 -1.46 3.22
CA TYR A 125 5.89 -0.07 3.60
C TYR A 125 7.39 0.12 3.86
N ASN A 126 8.05 -0.86 4.50
CA ASN A 126 9.50 -0.81 4.71
C ASN A 126 10.27 -0.72 3.39
N GLY A 127 9.86 -1.50 2.38
CA GLY A 127 10.47 -1.45 1.05
C GLY A 127 10.26 -0.11 0.36
N PHE A 128 9.05 0.43 0.40
CA PHE A 128 8.73 1.73 -0.20
C PHE A 128 9.46 2.88 0.49
N ALA A 129 9.55 2.85 1.82
CA ALA A 129 10.32 3.82 2.59
C ALA A 129 11.82 3.77 2.22
N THR A 130 12.39 2.56 2.08
CA THR A 130 13.77 2.40 1.62
C THR A 130 13.98 2.95 0.20
N PHE A 131 13.02 2.76 -0.71
CA PHE A 131 13.10 3.33 -2.06
C PHE A 131 13.04 4.85 -2.06
N ALA A 132 12.18 5.43 -1.22
CA ALA A 132 12.06 6.89 -1.07
C ALA A 132 13.17 7.51 -0.21
N ASP A 133 14.05 6.68 0.41
CA ASP A 133 15.06 7.10 1.40
C ASP A 133 14.45 7.81 2.62
N VAL A 134 13.26 7.38 3.02
CA VAL A 134 12.47 7.90 4.15
C VAL A 134 12.51 6.90 5.30
N LYS A 135 12.48 7.39 6.54
CA LYS A 135 12.49 6.56 7.75
C LYS A 135 11.08 6.37 8.28
N ILE A 136 10.67 5.12 8.51
CA ILE A 136 9.44 4.83 9.25
C ILE A 136 9.71 4.92 10.75
N VAL A 137 8.87 5.69 11.44
CA VAL A 137 8.77 5.70 12.90
C VAL A 137 7.51 4.91 13.26
N PRO A 138 7.65 3.70 13.83
CA PRO A 138 6.49 2.88 14.15
C PRO A 138 5.73 3.46 15.35
N LEU A 139 4.40 3.48 15.26
CA LEU A 139 3.47 3.71 16.36
C LEU A 139 2.90 2.36 16.79
N PRO A 140 3.41 1.70 17.84
CA PRO A 140 2.97 0.37 18.22
C PRO A 140 1.53 0.37 18.73
N LEU A 141 0.67 -0.44 18.09
CA LEU A 141 -0.69 -0.71 18.55
C LEU A 141 -0.79 -2.11 19.17
N LYS A 142 -1.64 -2.26 20.17
CA LYS A 142 -1.77 -3.51 20.93
C LYS A 142 -3.03 -4.27 20.57
N VAL A 143 -2.93 -5.57 20.42
CA VAL A 143 -4.08 -6.45 20.15
C VAL A 143 -5.07 -6.45 21.31
N GLU A 144 -4.59 -6.33 22.54
CA GLU A 144 -5.39 -6.25 23.77
C GLU A 144 -6.32 -5.04 23.76
N ASP A 145 -5.92 -3.96 23.10
CA ASP A 145 -6.69 -2.72 22.96
C ASP A 145 -7.49 -2.68 21.65
N GLY A 146 -7.51 -3.80 20.88
CA GLY A 146 -8.18 -3.90 19.59
C GLY A 146 -7.53 -3.02 18.51
N PHE A 147 -6.21 -2.82 18.59
CA PHE A 147 -5.43 -1.97 17.68
C PHE A 147 -5.92 -0.51 17.58
N ARG A 148 -6.49 0.01 18.67
CA ARG A 148 -6.91 1.41 18.72
C ARG A 148 -5.70 2.34 18.78
N LEU A 149 -5.87 3.52 18.19
CA LEU A 149 -4.86 4.58 18.32
C LEU A 149 -4.72 4.96 19.81
N PRO A 150 -3.48 5.15 20.29
CA PRO A 150 -3.22 5.61 21.64
C PRO A 150 -3.68 7.07 21.82
N PRO A 151 -3.67 7.61 23.05
CA PRO A 151 -3.85 9.03 23.29
C PRO A 151 -2.96 9.90 22.41
N THR A 152 -3.44 11.10 22.06
CA THR A 152 -2.73 12.03 21.16
C THR A 152 -1.33 12.36 21.66
N GLU A 153 -1.15 12.46 22.97
CA GLU A 153 0.11 12.78 23.62
C GLU A 153 1.21 11.73 23.33
N GLU A 154 0.82 10.47 23.20
CA GLU A 154 1.76 9.39 22.81
C GLU A 154 2.18 9.50 21.37
N ILE A 155 1.28 9.93 20.49
CA ILE A 155 1.58 10.19 19.07
C ILE A 155 2.48 11.42 18.95
N GLU A 156 2.16 12.50 19.67
CA GLU A 156 2.94 13.73 19.69
C GLU A 156 4.38 13.48 20.18
N ALA A 157 4.57 12.56 21.13
CA ALA A 157 5.90 12.19 21.64
C ALA A 157 6.81 11.55 20.57
N LEU A 158 6.25 11.06 19.47
CA LEU A 158 7.02 10.51 18.33
C LEU A 158 7.41 11.59 17.33
N ILE A 159 6.82 12.78 17.40
CA ILE A 159 7.08 13.86 16.45
C ILE A 159 8.45 14.47 16.72
N THR A 160 9.26 14.51 15.68
CA THR A 160 10.58 15.16 15.68
C THR A 160 10.60 16.29 14.65
N PRO A 161 11.64 17.14 14.61
CA PRO A 161 11.80 18.11 13.53
C PRO A 161 11.88 17.49 12.11
N LYS A 162 12.10 16.19 12.02
CA LYS A 162 12.16 15.42 10.75
C LYS A 162 10.82 14.78 10.37
N THR A 163 9.84 14.75 11.25
CA THR A 163 8.54 14.16 10.99
C THR A 163 7.77 15.00 9.96
N ARG A 164 7.25 14.35 8.91
CA ARG A 164 6.48 14.99 7.83
C ARG A 164 5.04 14.49 7.72
N ALA A 165 4.79 13.25 8.13
CA ALA A 165 3.45 12.65 8.13
C ALA A 165 3.33 11.55 9.21
#